data_0f5db51b98101b839c8962e2a55dd1f5
#
_entry.id   0f5db51b98101b839c8962e2a55dd1f5
#
_cell.length_a   1.000
_cell.length_b   1.000
_cell.length_c   1.000
_cell.angle_alpha   90.00
_cell.angle_beta   90.00
_cell.angle_gamma   90.00
#
_symmetry.space_group_name_H-M   'P 1'
#
loop_
_entity.id
_entity.type
_entity.pdbx_description
1 polymer ?
#
loop_
_entity_poly.entity_id
_entity_poly.type
_entity_poly.pdbx_seq_one_letter_code
_entity_poly.pdbx_strand_id
1 'polypeptide(L)'
;NANALNHATLLMRGLIDKPTPSYIVGCEARGFIFGSYLAKRMGTGFIPVRKKGKLPPPVISKDYELEYGTDTLEIKPGEGRVVIVDDVYATGGTAKATRELCKEAGYEVIDEVYLINLSFLNKDKVKSVITY
;
A
#
# COMPACT_ATOMS: atom_id res chain seq x y z
N ASN A 1 19.42 -7.90 2.45
CA ASN A 1 19.98 -7.99 3.81
C ASN A 1 18.84 -7.98 4.83
N ALA A 2 18.77 -9.02 5.64
CA ALA A 2 17.71 -9.20 6.63
C ALA A 2 17.66 -8.07 7.67
N ASN A 3 18.81 -7.56 8.08
CA ASN A 3 18.89 -6.46 9.04
C ASN A 3 18.37 -5.15 8.45
N ALA A 4 18.68 -4.88 7.20
CA ALA A 4 18.21 -3.68 6.52
C ALA A 4 16.69 -3.70 6.35
N LEU A 5 16.13 -4.84 5.95
CA LEU A 5 14.68 -5.00 5.80
C LEU A 5 13.97 -4.86 7.15
N ASN A 6 14.50 -5.48 8.18
CA ASN A 6 13.95 -5.37 9.54
C ASN A 6 13.98 -3.91 10.04
N HIS A 7 15.09 -3.23 9.82
CA HIS A 7 15.25 -1.83 10.22
C HIS A 7 14.30 -0.91 9.45
N ALA A 8 14.18 -1.11 8.13
CA ALA A 8 13.27 -0.33 7.30
C ALA A 8 11.81 -0.48 7.76
N THR A 9 11.37 -1.71 8.00
CA THR A 9 10.00 -1.97 8.45
C THR A 9 9.74 -1.43 9.87
N LEU A 10 10.75 -1.44 10.73
CA LEU A 10 10.65 -0.84 12.05
C LEU A 10 10.43 0.67 11.96
N LEU A 11 11.16 1.35 11.08
CA LEU A 11 10.99 2.79 10.84
C LEU A 11 9.63 3.10 10.23
N MET A 12 9.17 2.29 9.30
CA MET A 12 7.84 2.44 8.70
C MET A 12 6.75 2.26 9.76
N ARG A 13 6.90 1.28 10.66
CA ARG A 13 5.97 1.07 11.77
C ARG A 13 5.84 2.32 12.64
N GLY A 14 6.97 2.99 12.90
CA GLY A 14 7.00 4.21 13.71
C GLY A 14 6.26 5.39 13.09
N LEU A 15 6.00 5.37 11.79
CA LEU A 15 5.25 6.41 11.10
C LEU A 15 3.73 6.26 11.23
N ILE A 16 3.25 5.09 11.63
CA ILE A 16 1.83 4.83 11.81
C ILE A 16 1.43 5.30 13.20
N ASP A 17 0.77 6.46 13.25
CA ASP A 17 0.34 7.10 14.50
C ASP A 17 -1.15 6.87 14.79
N LYS A 18 -1.79 6.00 14.02
CA LYS A 18 -3.19 5.64 14.17
C LYS A 18 -3.35 4.38 15.00
N PRO A 19 -4.56 4.08 15.52
CA PRO A 19 -4.83 2.80 16.15
C PRO A 19 -4.48 1.64 15.22
N THR A 20 -4.15 0.49 15.79
CA THR A 20 -3.79 -0.70 15.03
C THR A 20 -4.86 -1.00 13.97
N PRO A 21 -4.50 -1.12 12.69
CA PRO A 21 -5.45 -1.47 11.64
C PRO A 21 -5.85 -2.94 11.72
N SER A 22 -6.95 -3.29 11.04
CA SER A 22 -7.33 -4.68 10.86
C SER A 22 -6.39 -5.38 9.88
N TYR A 23 -5.95 -4.65 8.85
CA TYR A 23 -5.11 -5.20 7.79
C TYR A 23 -4.11 -4.17 7.29
N ILE A 24 -2.99 -4.67 6.77
CA ILE A 24 -2.07 -3.92 5.93
C ILE A 24 -2.40 -4.28 4.48
N VAL A 25 -2.46 -3.28 3.61
CA VAL A 25 -2.69 -3.45 2.17
C VAL A 25 -1.41 -3.12 1.43
N GLY A 26 -1.01 -3.98 0.51
CA GLY A 26 0.17 -3.75 -0.34
C GLY A 26 -0.06 -4.15 -1.78
N CYS A 27 0.54 -3.41 -2.70
CA CYS A 27 0.49 -3.69 -4.13
C CYS A 27 1.65 -4.58 -4.56
N GLU A 28 1.41 -5.48 -5.53
CA GLU A 28 2.49 -6.28 -6.09
C GLU A 28 3.52 -5.38 -6.77
N ALA A 29 4.82 -5.73 -6.75
CA ALA A 29 5.31 -6.91 -6.03
C ALA A 29 6.05 -6.52 -4.76
N ARG A 30 6.75 -5.37 -4.75
CA ARG A 30 7.58 -4.94 -3.62
C ARG A 30 6.77 -4.52 -2.41
N GLY A 31 5.55 -4.02 -2.62
CA GLY A 31 4.62 -3.73 -1.54
C GLY A 31 4.23 -4.97 -0.72
N PHE A 32 4.30 -6.15 -1.31
CA PHE A 32 4.05 -7.41 -0.60
C PHE A 32 5.15 -7.68 0.43
N ILE A 33 6.40 -7.38 0.09
CA ILE A 33 7.53 -7.61 0.99
C ILE A 33 7.40 -6.74 2.24
N PHE A 34 7.31 -5.43 2.06
CA PHE A 34 7.21 -4.48 3.18
C PHE A 34 5.87 -4.62 3.91
N GLY A 35 4.79 -4.80 3.17
CA GLY A 35 3.45 -4.94 3.74
C GLY A 35 3.29 -6.19 4.59
N SER A 36 3.78 -7.34 4.13
CA SER A 36 3.67 -8.59 4.89
C SER A 36 4.54 -8.57 6.15
N TYR A 37 5.75 -8.02 6.08
CA TYR A 37 6.60 -7.83 7.25
C TYR A 37 5.95 -6.93 8.29
N LEU A 38 5.38 -5.82 7.83
CA LEU A 38 4.72 -4.86 8.71
C LEU A 38 3.47 -5.47 9.36
N ALA A 39 2.67 -6.20 8.58
CA ALA A 39 1.49 -6.90 9.09
C ALA A 39 1.86 -7.89 10.20
N LYS A 40 2.91 -8.67 10.00
CA LYS A 40 3.40 -9.60 11.01
C LYS A 40 3.85 -8.86 12.27
N ARG A 41 4.60 -7.77 12.11
CA ARG A 41 5.09 -6.97 13.23
C ARG A 41 3.95 -6.37 14.05
N MET A 42 2.88 -5.96 13.38
CA MET A 42 1.73 -5.35 14.04
C MET A 42 0.68 -6.36 14.51
N GLY A 43 0.85 -7.63 14.17
CA GLY A 43 -0.13 -8.67 14.53
C GLY A 43 -1.45 -8.55 13.77
N THR A 44 -1.40 -8.05 12.52
CA THR A 44 -2.58 -7.87 11.67
C THR A 44 -2.53 -8.81 10.46
N GLY A 45 -3.63 -8.87 9.70
CA GLY A 45 -3.64 -9.56 8.40
C GLY A 45 -3.05 -8.70 7.30
N PHE A 46 -2.81 -9.32 6.15
CA PHE A 46 -2.31 -8.66 4.96
C PHE A 46 -3.28 -8.88 3.79
N ILE A 47 -3.61 -7.82 3.05
CA ILE A 47 -4.47 -7.87 1.88
C ILE A 47 -3.66 -7.45 0.65
N PRO A 48 -3.50 -8.35 -0.33
CA PRO A 48 -2.79 -8.02 -1.55
C PRO A 48 -3.68 -7.24 -2.52
N VAL A 49 -3.11 -6.22 -3.15
CA VAL A 49 -3.66 -5.58 -4.35
C VAL A 49 -2.83 -6.06 -5.52
N ARG A 50 -3.48 -6.60 -6.53
CA ARG A 50 -2.80 -7.24 -7.64
C ARG A 50 -3.28 -6.71 -8.97
N LYS A 51 -2.49 -6.92 -10.00
CA LYS A 51 -2.87 -6.63 -11.37
C LYS A 51 -3.98 -7.59 -11.83
N LYS A 52 -4.76 -7.15 -12.81
CA LYS A 52 -5.92 -7.87 -13.31
C LYS A 52 -5.62 -9.35 -13.60
N GLY A 53 -6.55 -10.18 -13.16
CA GLY A 53 -6.53 -11.62 -13.45
C GLY A 53 -5.70 -12.48 -12.51
N LYS A 54 -5.09 -11.89 -11.47
CA LYS A 54 -4.24 -12.64 -10.54
C LYS A 54 -4.93 -13.03 -9.24
N LEU A 55 -6.09 -12.46 -8.95
CA LEU A 55 -6.89 -12.82 -7.78
C LEU A 55 -8.10 -13.65 -8.20
N PRO A 56 -8.50 -14.64 -7.38
CA PRO A 56 -9.74 -15.37 -7.64
C PRO A 56 -10.95 -14.47 -7.39
N PRO A 57 -12.04 -14.61 -8.15
CA PRO A 57 -13.25 -13.84 -7.91
C PRO A 57 -13.87 -14.20 -6.56
N PRO A 58 -14.70 -13.31 -5.95
CA PRO A 58 -15.03 -11.97 -6.44
C PRO A 58 -13.90 -10.97 -6.22
N VAL A 59 -13.80 -9.98 -7.11
CA VAL A 59 -12.83 -8.88 -7.00
C VAL A 59 -13.51 -7.54 -7.29
N ILE A 60 -12.94 -6.48 -6.74
CA ILE A 60 -13.24 -5.10 -7.10
C ILE A 60 -12.05 -4.62 -7.92
N SER A 61 -12.32 -3.96 -9.02
CA SER A 61 -11.30 -3.51 -9.97
C SER A 61 -11.28 -1.99 -10.10
N LYS A 62 -10.09 -1.45 -10.37
CA LYS A 62 -9.89 -0.03 -10.60
C LYS A 62 -8.87 0.16 -11.70
N ASP A 63 -9.27 0.86 -12.77
CA ASP A 63 -8.35 1.27 -13.81
C ASP A 63 -7.62 2.54 -13.39
N TYR A 64 -6.35 2.66 -13.75
CA TYR A 64 -5.58 3.88 -13.57
C TYR A 64 -4.65 4.10 -14.74
N GLU A 65 -4.40 5.36 -15.05
CA GLU A 65 -3.58 5.73 -16.17
C GLU A 65 -2.09 5.68 -15.83
N LEU A 66 -1.33 5.14 -16.77
CA LEU A 66 0.13 5.16 -16.79
C LEU A 66 0.59 6.10 -17.89
N GLU A 67 1.88 6.41 -17.91
CA GLU A 67 2.47 7.24 -18.98
C GLU A 67 2.22 6.65 -20.37
N TYR A 68 2.22 5.32 -20.48
CA TYR A 68 2.11 4.61 -21.77
C TYR A 68 0.87 3.73 -21.87
N GLY A 69 -0.19 4.07 -21.17
CA GLY A 69 -1.43 3.29 -21.27
C GLY A 69 -2.20 3.25 -19.97
N THR A 70 -3.01 2.20 -19.83
CA THR A 70 -3.87 1.99 -18.67
C THR A 70 -3.53 0.65 -18.02
N ASP A 71 -3.56 0.60 -16.71
CA ASP A 71 -3.43 -0.65 -15.97
C ASP A 71 -4.64 -0.81 -15.05
N THR A 72 -4.88 -2.03 -14.57
CA THR A 72 -6.01 -2.33 -13.71
C THR A 72 -5.50 -3.03 -12.45
N LEU A 73 -5.92 -2.52 -11.30
CA LEU A 73 -5.66 -3.15 -10.01
C LEU A 73 -6.92 -3.81 -9.48
N GLU A 74 -6.75 -4.91 -8.77
CA GLU A 74 -7.83 -5.67 -8.17
C GLU A 74 -7.56 -5.97 -6.71
N ILE A 75 -8.65 -6.02 -5.92
CA ILE A 75 -8.62 -6.35 -4.49
C ILE A 75 -9.86 -7.19 -4.17
N LYS A 76 -9.75 -8.06 -3.20
CA LYS A 76 -10.90 -8.81 -2.69
C LYS A 76 -11.78 -7.88 -1.85
N PRO A 77 -13.11 -7.91 -2.03
CA PRO A 77 -14.00 -7.11 -1.19
C PRO A 77 -13.97 -7.57 0.26
N GLY A 78 -14.20 -6.65 1.17
CA GLY A 78 -14.22 -6.93 2.59
C GLY A 78 -14.56 -5.69 3.39
N GLU A 79 -14.23 -5.71 4.68
CA GLU A 79 -14.44 -4.56 5.56
C GLU A 79 -13.34 -4.52 6.62
N GLY A 80 -13.14 -3.34 7.19
CA GLY A 80 -12.14 -3.12 8.23
C GLY A 80 -11.31 -1.90 7.96
N ARG A 81 -10.46 -1.55 8.91
CA ARG A 81 -9.53 -0.42 8.80
C ARG A 81 -8.21 -0.91 8.23
N VAL A 82 -7.69 -0.20 7.25
CA VAL A 82 -6.48 -0.61 6.57
C VAL A 82 -5.45 0.51 6.52
N VAL A 83 -4.17 0.13 6.51
CA VAL A 83 -3.04 1.00 6.22
C VAL A 83 -2.42 0.51 4.92
N ILE A 84 -2.26 1.41 3.97
CA ILE A 84 -1.60 1.12 2.70
C ILE A 84 -0.09 1.27 2.87
N VAL A 85 0.66 0.29 2.39
CA VAL A 85 2.12 0.26 2.48
C VAL A 85 2.71 -0.08 1.12
N ASP A 86 3.72 0.69 0.71
CA ASP A 86 4.51 0.37 -0.49
C ASP A 86 5.96 0.82 -0.30
N ASP A 87 6.81 0.44 -1.22
CA ASP A 87 8.21 0.83 -1.17
C ASP A 87 8.43 2.26 -1.66
N VAL A 88 7.85 2.66 -2.78
CA VAL A 88 8.10 3.96 -3.41
C VAL A 88 6.80 4.71 -3.69
N TYR A 89 6.78 5.98 -3.29
CA TYR A 89 5.76 6.94 -3.72
C TYR A 89 6.42 7.87 -4.74
N ALA A 90 6.01 7.75 -6.00
CA ALA A 90 6.56 8.55 -7.09
C ALA A 90 5.61 9.69 -7.46
N THR A 91 4.79 9.53 -8.48
CA THR A 91 3.80 10.54 -8.88
C THR A 91 2.53 10.52 -8.04
N GLY A 92 2.28 9.44 -7.35
CA GLY A 92 1.07 9.25 -6.54
C GLY A 92 -0.07 8.54 -7.26
N GLY A 93 0.11 8.19 -8.54
CA GLY A 93 -0.94 7.54 -9.32
C GLY A 93 -1.37 6.18 -8.78
N THR A 94 -0.40 5.33 -8.49
CA THR A 94 -0.66 4.00 -7.90
C THR A 94 -1.27 4.11 -6.50
N ALA A 95 -0.75 5.02 -5.68
CA ALA A 95 -1.27 5.25 -4.33
C ALA A 95 -2.71 5.72 -4.37
N LYS A 96 -3.04 6.65 -5.27
CA LYS A 96 -4.41 7.15 -5.44
C LYS A 96 -5.35 6.03 -5.88
N ALA A 97 -4.96 5.25 -6.88
CA ALA A 97 -5.75 4.13 -7.37
C ALA A 97 -5.99 3.10 -6.27
N THR A 98 -4.96 2.77 -5.50
CA THR A 98 -5.05 1.82 -4.39
C THR A 98 -5.99 2.32 -3.29
N ARG A 99 -5.88 3.60 -2.96
CA ARG A 99 -6.75 4.24 -1.95
C ARG A 99 -8.22 4.18 -2.36
N GLU A 100 -8.51 4.55 -3.60
CA GLU A 100 -9.87 4.52 -4.14
C GLU A 100 -10.39 3.09 -4.22
N LEU A 101 -9.56 2.15 -4.65
CA LEU A 101 -9.92 0.74 -4.74
C LEU A 101 -10.28 0.16 -3.37
N CYS A 102 -9.51 0.46 -2.33
CA CYS A 102 -9.80 0.03 -0.97
C CYS A 102 -11.17 0.52 -0.50
N LYS A 103 -11.48 1.79 -0.76
CA LYS A 103 -12.78 2.36 -0.39
C LYS A 103 -13.93 1.68 -1.13
N GLU A 104 -13.78 1.47 -2.43
CA GLU A 104 -14.80 0.80 -3.24
C GLU A 104 -15.00 -0.65 -2.81
N ALA A 105 -13.96 -1.30 -2.29
CA ALA A 105 -14.02 -2.68 -1.82
C ALA A 105 -14.65 -2.83 -0.43
N GLY A 106 -14.85 -1.72 0.31
CA GLY A 106 -15.49 -1.72 1.63
C GLY A 106 -14.56 -1.41 2.80
N TYR A 107 -13.29 -1.11 2.55
CA TYR A 107 -12.32 -0.81 3.60
C TYR A 107 -12.25 0.68 3.92
N GLU A 108 -11.90 1.00 5.16
CA GLU A 108 -11.57 2.35 5.59
C GLU A 108 -10.05 2.52 5.61
N VAL A 109 -9.53 3.39 4.76
CA VAL A 109 -8.10 3.70 4.72
C VAL A 109 -7.79 4.71 5.82
N ILE A 110 -7.06 4.30 6.84
CA ILE A 110 -6.74 5.17 7.99
C ILE A 110 -5.36 5.80 7.89
N ASP A 111 -4.46 5.22 7.09
CA ASP A 111 -3.11 5.76 6.91
C ASP A 111 -2.45 5.16 5.67
N GLU A 112 -1.34 5.77 5.24
CA GLU A 112 -0.50 5.30 4.13
C GLU A 112 0.95 5.58 4.49
N VAL A 113 1.81 4.59 4.32
CA VAL A 113 3.22 4.67 4.67
C VAL A 113 4.08 4.09 3.57
N TYR A 114 5.16 4.79 3.25
CA TYR A 114 6.09 4.44 2.18
C TYR A 114 7.52 4.40 2.70
N LEU A 115 8.36 3.59 2.09
CA LEU A 115 9.79 3.62 2.41
C LEU A 115 10.45 4.87 1.82
N ILE A 116 10.17 5.16 0.56
CA ILE A 116 10.79 6.24 -0.19
C ILE A 116 9.73 7.14 -0.82
N ASN A 117 9.86 8.44 -0.63
CA ASN A 117 9.10 9.45 -1.35
C ASN A 117 10.02 10.18 -2.33
N LEU A 118 9.69 10.13 -3.61
CA LEU A 118 10.37 10.91 -4.65
C LEU A 118 9.67 12.26 -4.78
N SER A 119 9.94 13.17 -3.86
CA SER A 119 9.20 14.42 -3.73
C SER A 119 9.33 15.36 -4.92
N PHE A 120 10.35 15.17 -5.75
CA PHE A 120 10.50 15.92 -6.99
C PHE A 120 9.48 15.54 -8.07
N LEU A 121 8.73 14.43 -7.87
CA LEU A 121 7.68 13.97 -8.79
C LEU A 121 6.26 14.27 -8.31
N ASN A 122 6.12 14.84 -7.11
CA ASN A 122 4.81 15.14 -6.53
C ASN A 122 4.91 16.35 -5.59
N LYS A 123 3.75 16.83 -5.14
CA LYS A 123 3.66 17.89 -4.13
C LYS A 123 2.80 17.45 -2.95
N ASP A 124 2.69 16.14 -2.76
CA ASP A 124 1.80 15.56 -1.77
C ASP A 124 2.47 15.49 -0.41
N LYS A 125 1.65 15.43 0.64
CA LYS A 125 2.13 15.11 1.98
C LYS A 125 2.19 13.60 2.10
N VAL A 126 3.40 13.06 2.20
CA VAL A 126 3.65 11.63 2.20
C VAL A 126 4.39 11.24 3.48
N LYS A 127 3.89 10.22 4.17
CA LYS A 127 4.64 9.61 5.27
C LYS A 127 5.64 8.63 4.68
N SER A 128 6.90 8.96 4.77
CA SER A 128 7.98 8.12 4.25
C SER A 128 9.18 8.12 5.17
N VAL A 129 9.96 7.04 5.10
CA VAL A 129 11.22 6.94 5.86
C VAL A 129 12.29 7.82 5.23
N ILE A 130 12.35 7.82 3.90
CA ILE A 130 13.35 8.58 3.13
C ILE A 130 12.62 9.46 2.11
N THR A 131 13.03 10.71 2.03
CA THR A 131 12.51 11.65 1.03
C THR A 131 13.66 12.15 0.16
N TYR A 132 13.50 12.02 -1.13
CA TYR A 132 14.43 12.60 -2.09
C TYR A 132 13.85 13.85 -2.73
#